data_b5acfb4c3b374b8fdcfb7cf7759318e3
#
_entry.id   b5acfb4c3b374b8fdcfb7cf7759318e3
#
_cell.length_a   1.000
_cell.length_b   1.000
_cell.length_c   1.000
_cell.angle_alpha   90.00
_cell.angle_beta   90.00
_cell.angle_gamma   90.00
#
_symmetry.space_group_name_H-M   'P 1'
#
loop_
_entity.id
_entity.type
_entity.pdbx_description
1 polymer ?
#
loop_
_entity_poly.entity_id
_entity_poly.type
_entity_poly.pdbx_seq_one_letter_code
_entity_poly.pdbx_strand_id
1 'polypeptide(L)'
;MLYTEVAPYVLACLDALVARTGTRIDLVRWPVNAEAPFVIGAHPGITFHDRRSFTDEQLLAFAEKLAPDLVIASGWVDKGYLKVCRTMRRNGITTSMNLDTAWRGGPRQWLSVALAPFWLRRTYSHIWATGERQALYARKLGHDPHKVLTGLYAADTAPFVAVFTGARRARAERYPHRFIHVARYIPSKGQQLLCDAFAELCEQGRAGDWELHLVGTGELFDQVRQSPAGRHPRIVHRGFVQAADIPGVLAEAGASVLPSLYEPWGVVVQEHACMGLPLLLSDAVGAGERFLEVPANGHRHRAGDKADLQRGLLRIIEASDADLLRMGDRSAQLGASWTPDDWAALAERTLLKR
;
A
#
# COMPACT_ATOMS: atom_id res chain seq x y z
N MET A 1 7.23 9.14 -16.55
CA MET A 1 6.46 8.21 -15.69
C MET A 1 5.07 8.02 -16.27
N LEU A 2 4.55 6.80 -16.32
CA LEU A 2 3.28 6.43 -16.94
C LEU A 2 2.43 5.67 -15.90
N TYR A 3 1.49 6.35 -15.24
CA TYR A 3 0.74 5.81 -14.10
C TYR A 3 -0.77 5.76 -14.39
N THR A 4 -1.43 4.69 -13.93
CA THR A 4 -2.90 4.58 -13.94
C THR A 4 -3.51 5.27 -12.72
N GLU A 5 -2.92 5.11 -11.54
CA GLU A 5 -3.40 5.75 -10.31
C GLU A 5 -2.19 6.29 -9.54
N VAL A 6 -2.29 7.55 -9.10
CA VAL A 6 -1.24 8.22 -8.33
C VAL A 6 -1.78 8.52 -6.95
N ALA A 7 -1.18 7.92 -5.95
CA ALA A 7 -1.49 8.15 -4.54
C ALA A 7 -0.42 9.02 -3.87
N PRO A 8 -0.71 9.66 -2.72
CA PRO A 8 0.23 10.55 -2.02
C PRO A 8 1.60 9.91 -1.76
N TYR A 9 1.66 8.63 -1.37
CA TYR A 9 2.91 7.92 -1.13
C TYR A 9 3.79 7.76 -2.39
N VAL A 10 3.18 7.70 -3.58
CA VAL A 10 3.94 7.69 -4.85
C VAL A 10 4.61 9.05 -5.05
N LEU A 11 3.89 10.13 -4.78
CA LEU A 11 4.42 11.49 -4.92
C LEU A 11 5.57 11.73 -3.94
N ALA A 12 5.47 11.28 -2.70
CA ALA A 12 6.56 11.36 -1.73
C ALA A 12 7.85 10.66 -2.24
N CYS A 13 7.71 9.49 -2.86
CA CYS A 13 8.84 8.79 -3.48
C CYS A 13 9.44 9.57 -4.67
N LEU A 14 8.59 10.19 -5.49
CA LEU A 14 9.03 10.99 -6.64
C LEU A 14 9.69 12.29 -6.20
N ASP A 15 9.16 12.97 -5.17
CA ASP A 15 9.77 14.16 -4.58
C ASP A 15 11.16 13.85 -4.02
N ALA A 16 11.31 12.72 -3.31
CA ALA A 16 12.60 12.25 -2.81
C ALA A 16 13.59 11.98 -3.97
N LEU A 17 13.11 11.40 -5.08
CA LEU A 17 13.95 11.17 -6.27
C LEU A 17 14.39 12.50 -6.90
N VAL A 18 13.48 13.47 -7.05
CA VAL A 18 13.79 14.80 -7.56
C VAL A 18 14.80 15.50 -6.66
N ALA A 19 14.57 15.50 -5.34
CA ALA A 19 15.47 16.14 -4.37
C ALA A 19 16.88 15.53 -4.40
N ARG A 20 16.97 14.20 -4.55
CA ARG A 20 18.21 13.46 -4.55
C ARG A 20 19.03 13.62 -5.83
N THR A 21 18.37 13.64 -6.98
CA THR A 21 19.05 13.51 -8.30
C THR A 21 18.97 14.76 -9.16
N GLY A 22 18.10 15.73 -8.83
CA GLY A 22 17.77 16.86 -9.70
C GLY A 22 16.99 16.46 -10.98
N THR A 23 16.50 15.21 -11.04
CA THR A 23 15.74 14.70 -12.18
C THR A 23 14.44 15.46 -12.37
N ARG A 24 14.08 15.77 -13.63
CA ARG A 24 12.74 16.26 -13.98
C ARG A 24 11.85 15.08 -14.32
N ILE A 25 10.61 15.11 -13.84
CA ILE A 25 9.65 14.03 -14.02
C ILE A 25 8.44 14.56 -14.79
N ASP A 26 8.18 14.01 -15.98
CA ASP A 26 6.90 14.13 -16.66
C ASP A 26 6.03 12.94 -16.30
N LEU A 27 4.93 13.19 -15.56
CA LEU A 27 4.03 12.18 -15.03
C LEU A 27 2.70 12.19 -15.78
N VAL A 28 2.56 11.26 -16.73
CA VAL A 28 1.28 11.02 -17.41
C VAL A 28 0.44 10.08 -16.56
N ARG A 29 -0.76 10.51 -16.17
CA ARG A 29 -1.64 9.76 -15.28
C ARG A 29 -3.09 9.74 -15.75
N TRP A 30 -3.82 8.73 -15.35
CA TRP A 30 -5.27 8.69 -15.47
C TRP A 30 -5.90 9.66 -14.44
N PRO A 31 -7.19 10.01 -14.60
CA PRO A 31 -7.89 10.84 -13.61
C PRO A 31 -7.82 10.25 -12.20
N VAL A 32 -7.91 11.13 -11.21
CA VAL A 32 -8.01 10.72 -9.80
C VAL A 32 -9.28 9.90 -9.60
N ASN A 33 -9.18 8.81 -8.85
CA ASN A 33 -10.31 7.95 -8.52
C ASN A 33 -11.33 8.72 -7.65
N ALA A 34 -12.60 8.72 -8.06
CA ALA A 34 -13.67 9.41 -7.33
C ALA A 34 -13.92 8.83 -5.92
N GLU A 35 -13.58 7.56 -5.69
CA GLU A 35 -13.71 6.91 -4.37
C GLU A 35 -12.61 7.30 -3.37
N ALA A 36 -11.49 7.87 -3.86
CA ALA A 36 -10.40 8.38 -3.04
C ALA A 36 -9.91 9.71 -3.63
N PRO A 37 -10.66 10.80 -3.42
CA PRO A 37 -10.40 12.11 -4.04
C PRO A 37 -9.24 12.83 -3.35
N PHE A 38 -8.02 12.31 -3.50
CA PHE A 38 -6.83 12.96 -2.97
C PHE A 38 -6.59 14.30 -3.68
N VAL A 39 -6.35 15.32 -2.89
CA VAL A 39 -5.88 16.62 -3.39
C VAL A 39 -4.39 16.50 -3.69
N ILE A 40 -4.03 16.67 -4.98
CA ILE A 40 -2.64 16.68 -5.41
C ILE A 40 -2.17 18.11 -5.47
N GLY A 41 -1.22 18.46 -4.61
CA GLY A 41 -0.59 19.77 -4.57
C GLY A 41 0.41 20.02 -5.70
N ALA A 42 1.14 21.12 -5.64
CA ALA A 42 2.28 21.38 -6.50
C ALA A 42 3.51 20.58 -5.99
N HIS A 43 4.18 19.88 -6.91
CA HIS A 43 5.40 19.11 -6.63
C HIS A 43 6.54 19.66 -7.51
N PRO A 44 7.51 20.41 -6.94
CA PRO A 44 8.63 20.95 -7.70
C PRO A 44 9.40 19.88 -8.45
N GLY A 45 9.63 20.06 -9.74
CA GLY A 45 10.31 19.08 -10.58
C GLY A 45 9.41 17.99 -11.19
N ILE A 46 8.11 17.98 -10.87
CA ILE A 46 7.12 17.05 -11.44
C ILE A 46 6.10 17.83 -12.27
N THR A 47 5.98 17.47 -13.55
CA THR A 47 4.96 18.01 -14.46
C THR A 47 3.88 16.95 -14.69
N PHE A 48 2.63 17.29 -14.39
CA PHE A 48 1.49 16.38 -14.54
C PHE A 48 0.83 16.53 -15.91
N HIS A 49 0.52 15.39 -16.53
CA HIS A 49 -0.21 15.30 -17.80
C HIS A 49 -1.40 14.35 -17.67
N ASP A 50 -2.57 14.75 -18.18
CA ASP A 50 -3.73 13.86 -18.22
C ASP A 50 -3.58 12.86 -19.39
N ARG A 51 -3.66 11.57 -19.11
CA ARG A 51 -3.58 10.49 -20.11
C ARG A 51 -4.64 10.67 -21.22
N ARG A 52 -5.81 11.18 -20.90
CA ARG A 52 -6.91 11.41 -21.86
C ARG A 52 -6.62 12.52 -22.86
N SER A 53 -5.62 13.35 -22.62
CA SER A 53 -5.21 14.39 -23.56
C SER A 53 -4.37 13.85 -24.74
N PHE A 54 -4.10 12.53 -24.76
CA PHE A 54 -3.27 11.90 -25.77
C PHE A 54 -3.99 10.71 -26.41
N THR A 55 -3.92 10.60 -27.74
CA THR A 55 -4.01 9.29 -28.41
C THR A 55 -2.75 8.48 -28.12
N ASP A 56 -2.73 7.19 -28.44
CA ASP A 56 -1.52 6.35 -28.25
C ASP A 56 -0.35 6.83 -29.11
N GLU A 57 -0.63 7.37 -30.33
CA GLU A 57 0.36 7.96 -31.23
C GLU A 57 0.91 9.28 -30.68
N GLN A 58 0.03 10.15 -30.19
CA GLN A 58 0.44 11.43 -29.59
C GLN A 58 1.27 11.22 -28.33
N LEU A 59 0.90 10.21 -27.50
CA LEU A 59 1.68 9.86 -26.29
C LEU A 59 3.08 9.36 -26.66
N LEU A 60 3.20 8.54 -27.72
CA LEU A 60 4.52 8.10 -28.20
C LEU A 60 5.35 9.28 -28.70
N ALA A 61 4.78 10.14 -29.55
CA ALA A 61 5.48 11.32 -30.07
C ALA A 61 5.91 12.29 -28.94
N PHE A 62 5.06 12.44 -27.90
CA PHE A 62 5.40 13.21 -26.71
C PHE A 62 6.60 12.60 -25.96
N ALA A 63 6.60 11.28 -25.74
CA ALA A 63 7.70 10.58 -25.07
C ALA A 63 9.00 10.64 -25.89
N GLU A 64 8.94 10.53 -27.24
CA GLU A 64 10.09 10.69 -28.14
C GLU A 64 10.67 12.10 -28.07
N LYS A 65 9.81 13.11 -28.04
CA LYS A 65 10.23 14.52 -27.93
C LYS A 65 10.91 14.81 -26.58
N LEU A 66 10.46 14.18 -25.49
CA LEU A 66 11.07 14.31 -24.17
C LEU A 66 12.45 13.67 -24.09
N ALA A 67 12.75 12.65 -24.93
CA ALA A 67 13.99 11.89 -24.92
C ALA A 67 14.40 11.44 -23.50
N PRO A 68 13.56 10.70 -22.75
CA PRO A 68 13.79 10.39 -21.34
C PRO A 68 14.96 9.41 -21.14
N ASP A 69 15.69 9.54 -20.04
CA ASP A 69 16.70 8.56 -19.60
C ASP A 69 16.07 7.28 -19.03
N LEU A 70 14.84 7.40 -18.49
CA LEU A 70 14.10 6.32 -17.82
C LEU A 70 12.60 6.44 -18.05
N VAL A 71 11.94 5.32 -18.35
CA VAL A 71 10.48 5.22 -18.36
C VAL A 71 10.02 4.18 -17.35
N ILE A 72 9.17 4.59 -16.39
CA ILE A 72 8.51 3.69 -15.45
C ILE A 72 7.01 3.67 -15.76
N ALA A 73 6.41 2.47 -15.88
CA ALA A 73 5.00 2.30 -16.16
C ALA A 73 4.31 1.43 -15.10
N SER A 74 3.07 1.80 -14.72
CA SER A 74 2.23 1.04 -13.81
C SER A 74 1.60 -0.18 -14.50
N GLY A 75 2.39 -1.24 -14.70
CA GLY A 75 1.89 -2.48 -15.27
C GLY A 75 1.75 -2.47 -16.81
N TRP A 76 0.81 -3.27 -17.32
CA TRP A 76 0.63 -3.55 -18.74
C TRP A 76 -0.81 -3.35 -19.27
N VAL A 77 -1.66 -2.65 -18.54
CA VAL A 77 -3.08 -2.49 -18.88
C VAL A 77 -3.30 -1.47 -20.00
N ASP A 78 -2.56 -0.35 -19.97
CA ASP A 78 -2.66 0.72 -20.96
C ASP A 78 -1.82 0.40 -22.21
N LYS A 79 -2.49 0.30 -23.37
CA LYS A 79 -1.83 -0.03 -24.65
C LYS A 79 -0.87 1.07 -25.11
N GLY A 80 -1.19 2.33 -24.86
CA GLY A 80 -0.32 3.46 -25.17
C GLY A 80 0.95 3.42 -24.34
N TYR A 81 0.84 3.10 -23.04
CA TYR A 81 2.01 2.92 -22.17
C TYR A 81 2.91 1.77 -22.66
N LEU A 82 2.31 0.64 -23.06
CA LEU A 82 3.06 -0.47 -23.66
C LEU A 82 3.78 -0.06 -24.94
N LYS A 83 3.12 0.73 -25.80
CA LYS A 83 3.70 1.23 -27.05
C LYS A 83 4.92 2.10 -26.78
N VAL A 84 4.79 3.06 -25.86
CA VAL A 84 5.90 3.93 -25.42
C VAL A 84 7.04 3.08 -24.87
N CYS A 85 6.78 2.23 -23.86
CA CYS A 85 7.82 1.42 -23.23
C CYS A 85 8.56 0.53 -24.22
N ARG A 86 7.84 -0.09 -25.17
CA ARG A 86 8.44 -0.93 -26.22
C ARG A 86 9.36 -0.14 -27.15
N THR A 87 8.95 1.05 -27.58
CA THR A 87 9.74 1.93 -28.44
C THR A 87 10.98 2.44 -27.68
N MET A 88 10.81 2.96 -26.48
CA MET A 88 11.91 3.44 -25.64
C MET A 88 12.93 2.31 -25.36
N ARG A 89 12.44 1.10 -25.07
CA ARG A 89 13.30 -0.08 -24.85
C ARG A 89 14.13 -0.44 -26.10
N ARG A 90 13.54 -0.33 -27.30
CA ARG A 90 14.25 -0.54 -28.58
C ARG A 90 15.34 0.51 -28.82
N ASN A 91 15.10 1.73 -28.37
CA ASN A 91 16.04 2.85 -28.46
C ASN A 91 17.12 2.81 -27.36
N GLY A 92 17.19 1.73 -26.57
CA GLY A 92 18.20 1.56 -25.52
C GLY A 92 17.88 2.22 -24.19
N ILE A 93 16.74 2.89 -24.07
CA ILE A 93 16.30 3.55 -22.83
C ILE A 93 15.91 2.51 -21.78
N THR A 94 16.29 2.75 -20.53
CA THR A 94 15.85 1.93 -19.41
C THR A 94 14.32 2.04 -19.24
N THR A 95 13.65 0.89 -19.17
CA THR A 95 12.19 0.81 -18.94
C THR A 95 11.90 -0.09 -17.78
N SER A 96 11.08 0.34 -16.82
CA SER A 96 10.68 -0.43 -15.67
C SER A 96 9.16 -0.59 -15.62
N MET A 97 8.71 -1.80 -15.29
CA MET A 97 7.30 -2.08 -15.02
C MET A 97 7.07 -2.22 -13.52
N ASN A 98 6.12 -1.47 -12.99
CA ASN A 98 5.64 -1.66 -11.62
C ASN A 98 4.74 -2.88 -11.55
N LEU A 99 5.00 -3.77 -10.60
CA LEU A 99 4.24 -5.02 -10.41
C LEU A 99 3.79 -5.16 -8.96
N ASP A 100 2.49 -5.01 -8.75
CA ASP A 100 1.82 -5.21 -7.46
C ASP A 100 1.02 -6.53 -7.37
N THR A 101 0.79 -7.19 -8.49
CA THR A 101 0.03 -8.45 -8.55
C THR A 101 0.90 -9.63 -8.11
N ALA A 102 0.48 -10.31 -7.03
CA ALA A 102 1.15 -11.50 -6.53
C ALA A 102 0.84 -12.76 -7.37
N TRP A 103 1.77 -13.69 -7.40
CA TRP A 103 1.51 -15.02 -7.97
C TRP A 103 0.48 -15.79 -7.14
N ARG A 104 -0.56 -16.30 -7.79
CA ARG A 104 -1.66 -17.11 -7.20
C ARG A 104 -1.89 -18.43 -7.91
N GLY A 105 -1.22 -18.67 -9.04
CA GLY A 105 -1.33 -19.90 -9.80
C GLY A 105 -2.64 -20.07 -10.58
N GLY A 106 -3.41 -18.98 -10.76
CA GLY A 106 -4.65 -19.04 -11.53
C GLY A 106 -4.44 -19.22 -13.05
N PRO A 107 -5.46 -19.73 -13.79
CA PRO A 107 -5.32 -20.00 -15.23
C PRO A 107 -4.86 -18.80 -16.06
N ARG A 108 -5.35 -17.61 -15.74
CA ARG A 108 -4.95 -16.35 -16.42
C ARG A 108 -3.46 -16.04 -16.19
N GLN A 109 -2.93 -16.33 -15.00
CA GLN A 109 -1.52 -16.11 -14.70
C GLN A 109 -0.65 -17.13 -15.41
N TRP A 110 -1.07 -18.38 -15.51
CA TRP A 110 -0.38 -19.42 -16.30
C TRP A 110 -0.32 -19.04 -17.78
N LEU A 111 -1.42 -18.55 -18.34
CA LEU A 111 -1.43 -18.01 -19.72
C LEU A 111 -0.45 -16.83 -19.87
N SER A 112 -0.45 -15.92 -18.91
CA SER A 112 0.50 -14.79 -18.90
C SER A 112 1.95 -15.26 -18.83
N VAL A 113 2.26 -16.28 -18.02
CA VAL A 113 3.58 -16.89 -17.92
C VAL A 113 4.02 -17.50 -19.27
N ALA A 114 3.11 -18.19 -19.97
CA ALA A 114 3.40 -18.79 -21.27
C ALA A 114 3.69 -17.73 -22.36
N LEU A 115 2.98 -16.61 -22.34
CA LEU A 115 3.07 -15.58 -23.38
C LEU A 115 4.10 -14.48 -23.08
N ALA A 116 4.36 -14.17 -21.82
CA ALA A 116 5.23 -13.07 -21.41
C ALA A 116 6.65 -13.11 -21.99
N PRO A 117 7.34 -14.25 -22.10
CA PRO A 117 8.71 -14.30 -22.64
C PRO A 117 8.85 -13.71 -24.04
N PHE A 118 7.78 -13.74 -24.85
CA PHE A 118 7.79 -13.25 -26.23
C PHE A 118 7.69 -11.72 -26.35
N TRP A 119 7.13 -11.03 -25.33
CA TRP A 119 6.90 -9.59 -25.41
C TRP A 119 7.40 -8.80 -24.21
N LEU A 120 7.37 -9.35 -22.99
CA LEU A 120 7.64 -8.61 -21.76
C LEU A 120 9.06 -8.06 -21.72
N ARG A 121 10.08 -8.89 -22.01
CA ARG A 121 11.49 -8.49 -22.07
C ARG A 121 11.81 -7.50 -23.19
N ARG A 122 10.99 -7.49 -24.25
CA ARG A 122 11.09 -6.54 -25.35
C ARG A 122 10.48 -5.19 -25.03
N THR A 123 9.66 -5.14 -23.95
CA THR A 123 8.97 -3.95 -23.51
C THR A 123 9.64 -3.34 -22.28
N TYR A 124 10.07 -4.18 -21.33
CA TYR A 124 10.66 -3.74 -20.08
C TYR A 124 12.05 -4.34 -19.85
N SER A 125 13.00 -3.47 -19.45
CA SER A 125 14.33 -3.91 -19.03
C SER A 125 14.36 -4.39 -17.60
N HIS A 126 13.51 -3.82 -16.74
CA HIS A 126 13.40 -4.12 -15.32
C HIS A 126 11.93 -4.32 -14.92
N ILE A 127 11.72 -5.06 -13.84
CA ILE A 127 10.44 -5.10 -13.13
C ILE A 127 10.69 -4.64 -11.70
N TRP A 128 9.84 -3.74 -11.20
CA TRP A 128 9.86 -3.30 -9.82
C TRP A 128 8.63 -3.86 -9.11
N ALA A 129 8.84 -4.85 -8.28
CA ALA A 129 7.82 -5.57 -7.54
C ALA A 129 7.61 -4.95 -6.15
N THR A 130 6.40 -5.06 -5.59
CA THR A 130 6.13 -4.57 -4.24
C THR A 130 6.85 -5.39 -3.17
N GLY A 131 6.85 -6.73 -3.32
CA GLY A 131 7.48 -7.67 -2.39
C GLY A 131 7.88 -8.99 -3.07
N GLU A 132 8.25 -9.98 -2.28
CA GLU A 132 8.77 -11.26 -2.80
C GLU A 132 7.70 -12.09 -3.54
N ARG A 133 6.42 -12.03 -3.13
CA ARG A 133 5.33 -12.72 -3.85
C ARG A 133 5.17 -12.19 -5.28
N GLN A 134 5.34 -10.89 -5.48
CA GLN A 134 5.30 -10.24 -6.78
C GLN A 134 6.58 -10.48 -7.57
N ALA A 135 7.73 -10.44 -6.90
CA ALA A 135 9.01 -10.78 -7.51
C ALA A 135 9.05 -12.23 -8.03
N LEU A 136 8.43 -13.18 -7.28
CA LEU A 136 8.23 -14.54 -7.75
C LEU A 136 7.41 -14.58 -9.05
N TYR A 137 6.35 -13.76 -9.14
CA TYR A 137 5.56 -13.69 -10.36
C TYR A 137 6.37 -13.12 -11.52
N ALA A 138 7.16 -12.06 -11.30
CA ALA A 138 8.06 -11.50 -12.32
C ALA A 138 9.05 -12.55 -12.87
N ARG A 139 9.64 -13.37 -11.98
CA ARG A 139 10.56 -14.46 -12.37
C ARG A 139 9.82 -15.55 -13.17
N LYS A 140 8.59 -15.91 -12.78
CA LYS A 140 7.74 -16.86 -13.54
C LYS A 140 7.36 -16.32 -14.91
N LEU A 141 7.14 -15.01 -15.05
CA LEU A 141 6.97 -14.35 -16.35
C LEU A 141 8.26 -14.36 -17.21
N GLY A 142 9.31 -15.03 -16.75
CA GLY A 142 10.55 -15.22 -17.45
C GLY A 142 11.49 -14.02 -17.40
N HIS A 143 11.28 -13.04 -16.50
CA HIS A 143 12.20 -11.91 -16.39
C HIS A 143 13.48 -12.30 -15.66
N ASP A 144 14.59 -11.66 -16.04
CA ASP A 144 15.90 -11.88 -15.41
C ASP A 144 15.83 -11.53 -13.91
N PRO A 145 16.14 -12.48 -12.98
CA PRO A 145 16.10 -12.24 -11.55
C PRO A 145 16.93 -11.03 -11.08
N HIS A 146 18.06 -10.75 -11.75
CA HIS A 146 18.93 -9.61 -11.43
C HIS A 146 18.34 -8.24 -11.85
N LYS A 147 17.26 -8.26 -12.64
CA LYS A 147 16.51 -7.09 -13.10
C LYS A 147 15.11 -7.00 -12.49
N VAL A 148 14.86 -7.82 -11.46
CA VAL A 148 13.64 -7.76 -10.65
C VAL A 148 14.00 -7.10 -9.32
N LEU A 149 13.49 -5.89 -9.11
CA LEU A 149 13.66 -5.11 -7.88
C LEU A 149 12.46 -5.37 -6.97
N THR A 150 12.64 -5.24 -5.67
CA THR A 150 11.56 -5.23 -4.67
C THR A 150 11.50 -3.87 -3.96
N GLY A 151 10.43 -3.61 -3.22
CA GLY A 151 10.24 -2.34 -2.51
C GLY A 151 9.65 -1.24 -3.39
N LEU A 152 8.76 -1.59 -4.33
CA LEU A 152 8.07 -0.63 -5.20
C LEU A 152 7.33 0.46 -4.44
N TYR A 153 6.72 0.14 -3.29
CA TYR A 153 5.96 1.09 -2.50
C TYR A 153 6.69 1.42 -1.19
N ALA A 154 6.77 2.70 -0.88
CA ALA A 154 7.12 3.24 0.42
C ALA A 154 6.03 4.23 0.84
N ALA A 155 5.55 4.14 2.08
CA ALA A 155 4.66 5.17 2.63
C ALA A 155 5.42 6.52 2.71
N ASP A 156 4.68 7.63 2.68
CA ASP A 156 5.23 8.91 3.14
C ASP A 156 5.42 8.83 4.66
N THR A 157 6.60 8.39 5.09
CA THR A 157 6.85 8.07 6.51
C THR A 157 7.00 9.31 7.39
N ALA A 158 7.37 10.45 6.82
CA ALA A 158 7.72 11.64 7.59
C ALA A 158 6.58 12.18 8.48
N PRO A 159 5.32 12.33 8.01
CA PRO A 159 4.22 12.81 8.85
C PRO A 159 3.92 11.87 10.02
N PHE A 160 4.04 10.56 9.82
CA PHE A 160 3.77 9.55 10.86
C PHE A 160 4.88 9.55 11.92
N VAL A 161 6.13 9.57 11.49
CA VAL A 161 7.29 9.62 12.41
C VAL A 161 7.27 10.90 13.24
N ALA A 162 6.88 12.03 12.67
CA ALA A 162 6.77 13.31 13.39
C ALA A 162 5.75 13.26 14.54
N VAL A 163 4.64 12.52 14.37
CA VAL A 163 3.58 12.36 15.38
C VAL A 163 3.88 11.22 16.37
N PHE A 164 4.62 10.21 15.96
CA PHE A 164 4.84 8.97 16.72
C PHE A 164 5.34 9.21 18.16
N THR A 165 6.35 10.06 18.35
CA THR A 165 6.96 10.25 19.69
C THR A 165 5.93 10.78 20.70
N GLY A 166 5.11 11.75 20.31
CA GLY A 166 4.02 12.28 21.14
C GLY A 166 2.93 11.24 21.40
N ALA A 167 2.50 10.53 20.37
CA ALA A 167 1.50 9.47 20.46
C ALA A 167 1.98 8.30 21.35
N ARG A 168 3.22 7.88 21.22
CA ARG A 168 3.83 6.84 22.05
C ARG A 168 3.87 7.25 23.52
N ARG A 169 4.21 8.51 23.81
CA ARG A 169 4.20 9.03 25.19
C ARG A 169 2.78 9.04 25.77
N ALA A 170 1.81 9.53 25.04
CA ALA A 170 0.41 9.53 25.47
C ALA A 170 -0.11 8.11 25.75
N ARG A 171 0.24 7.13 24.88
CA ARG A 171 -0.10 5.71 25.10
C ARG A 171 0.57 5.11 26.33
N ALA A 172 1.76 5.56 26.70
CA ALA A 172 2.44 5.11 27.92
C ALA A 172 1.78 5.66 29.21
N GLU A 173 1.13 6.83 29.14
CA GLU A 173 0.36 7.42 30.24
C GLU A 173 -1.02 6.76 30.35
N ARG A 174 -1.68 6.52 29.21
CA ARG A 174 -2.99 5.86 29.12
C ARG A 174 -3.12 5.16 27.78
N TYR A 175 -3.13 3.84 27.77
CA TYR A 175 -3.26 3.08 26.52
C TYR A 175 -4.69 3.16 25.97
N PRO A 176 -4.87 3.54 24.69
CA PRO A 176 -6.19 3.59 24.08
C PRO A 176 -6.59 2.18 23.62
N HIS A 177 -7.56 1.55 24.28
CA HIS A 177 -8.10 0.25 23.89
C HIS A 177 -9.01 0.42 22.65
N ARG A 178 -8.37 0.70 21.51
CA ARG A 178 -9.04 1.01 20.25
C ARG A 178 -8.36 0.33 19.08
N PHE A 179 -9.08 -0.55 18.42
CA PHE A 179 -8.71 -1.04 17.10
C PHE A 179 -8.99 0.02 16.04
N ILE A 180 -8.09 0.17 15.08
CA ILE A 180 -8.28 1.02 13.91
C ILE A 180 -8.18 0.20 12.61
N HIS A 181 -9.12 0.42 11.70
CA HIS A 181 -9.12 -0.11 10.35
C HIS A 181 -9.24 1.04 9.35
N VAL A 182 -8.23 1.24 8.50
CA VAL A 182 -8.23 2.30 7.47
C VAL A 182 -8.23 1.65 6.10
N ALA A 183 -9.35 1.71 5.39
CA ALA A 183 -9.48 1.17 4.04
C ALA A 183 -10.75 1.66 3.33
N ARG A 184 -10.76 1.58 2.01
CA ARG A 184 -12.01 1.72 1.24
C ARG A 184 -12.99 0.61 1.60
N TYR A 185 -14.28 0.94 1.65
CA TYR A 185 -15.34 -0.05 1.89
C TYR A 185 -15.69 -0.79 0.59
N ILE A 186 -14.89 -1.82 0.29
CA ILE A 186 -15.07 -2.71 -0.86
C ILE A 186 -14.95 -4.17 -0.40
N PRO A 187 -15.50 -5.15 -1.14
CA PRO A 187 -15.58 -6.55 -0.69
C PRO A 187 -14.24 -7.14 -0.25
N SER A 188 -13.14 -6.75 -0.92
CA SER A 188 -11.81 -7.29 -0.63
C SER A 188 -11.22 -6.83 0.71
N LYS A 189 -11.76 -5.82 1.38
CA LYS A 189 -11.19 -5.25 2.62
C LYS A 189 -11.76 -5.88 3.90
N GLY A 190 -12.89 -6.59 3.83
CA GLY A 190 -13.38 -7.43 4.92
C GLY A 190 -14.00 -6.67 6.09
N GLN A 191 -14.51 -5.44 5.90
CA GLN A 191 -15.12 -4.65 6.97
C GLN A 191 -16.30 -5.38 7.64
N GLN A 192 -17.18 -6.02 6.86
CA GLN A 192 -18.30 -6.76 7.42
C GLN A 192 -17.83 -7.90 8.33
N LEU A 193 -16.85 -8.69 7.86
CA LEU A 193 -16.24 -9.77 8.66
C LEU A 193 -15.65 -9.25 9.98
N LEU A 194 -15.01 -8.08 9.95
CA LEU A 194 -14.42 -7.46 11.13
C LEU A 194 -15.49 -6.99 12.12
N CYS A 195 -16.55 -6.33 11.62
CA CYS A 195 -17.68 -5.92 12.44
C CYS A 195 -18.35 -7.13 13.11
N ASP A 196 -18.64 -8.19 12.35
CA ASP A 196 -19.26 -9.41 12.87
C ASP A 196 -18.39 -10.08 13.94
N ALA A 197 -17.07 -10.18 13.67
CA ALA A 197 -16.13 -10.77 14.63
C ALA A 197 -16.02 -9.98 15.94
N PHE A 198 -15.96 -8.64 15.85
CA PHE A 198 -15.80 -7.79 17.03
C PHE A 198 -17.11 -7.65 17.82
N ALA A 199 -18.27 -7.47 17.17
CA ALA A 199 -19.57 -7.39 17.81
C ALA A 199 -19.85 -8.66 18.62
N GLU A 200 -19.60 -9.83 18.07
CA GLU A 200 -19.79 -11.12 18.77
C GLU A 200 -18.88 -11.22 20.01
N LEU A 201 -17.64 -10.76 19.96
CA LEU A 201 -16.77 -10.69 21.15
C LEU A 201 -17.32 -9.73 22.21
N CYS A 202 -17.94 -8.62 21.79
CA CYS A 202 -18.61 -7.69 22.70
C CYS A 202 -19.82 -8.34 23.40
N GLU A 203 -20.67 -9.04 22.62
CA GLU A 203 -21.86 -9.76 23.14
C GLU A 203 -21.47 -10.88 24.12
N GLN A 204 -20.34 -11.53 23.88
CA GLN A 204 -19.77 -12.56 24.77
C GLN A 204 -19.08 -11.96 26.03
N GLY A 205 -19.01 -10.63 26.15
CA GLY A 205 -18.29 -9.96 27.26
C GLY A 205 -16.76 -10.09 27.19
N ARG A 206 -16.20 -10.54 26.04
CA ARG A 206 -14.77 -10.81 25.86
C ARG A 206 -13.97 -9.66 25.27
N ALA A 207 -14.62 -8.61 24.81
CA ALA A 207 -13.94 -7.46 24.20
C ALA A 207 -13.42 -6.43 25.24
N GLY A 208 -13.51 -6.70 26.56
CA GLY A 208 -13.09 -5.75 27.59
C GLY A 208 -13.75 -4.37 27.38
N ASP A 209 -12.94 -3.32 27.39
CA ASP A 209 -13.34 -1.93 27.07
C ASP A 209 -12.93 -1.49 25.66
N TRP A 210 -12.43 -2.41 24.82
CA TRP A 210 -12.00 -2.11 23.46
C TRP A 210 -13.12 -1.61 22.58
N GLU A 211 -12.79 -0.66 21.69
CA GLU A 211 -13.62 -0.12 20.61
C GLU A 211 -13.05 -0.51 19.25
N LEU A 212 -13.88 -0.48 18.21
CA LEU A 212 -13.46 -0.65 16.82
C LEU A 212 -13.80 0.60 16.01
N HIS A 213 -12.80 1.27 15.47
CA HIS A 213 -12.98 2.42 14.60
C HIS A 213 -12.60 2.07 13.16
N LEU A 214 -13.53 2.35 12.22
CA LEU A 214 -13.34 2.13 10.79
C LEU A 214 -13.30 3.48 10.08
N VAL A 215 -12.22 3.70 9.33
CA VAL A 215 -11.96 4.92 8.56
C VAL A 215 -12.00 4.59 7.08
N GLY A 216 -12.73 5.37 6.31
CA GLY A 216 -12.89 5.25 4.87
C GLY A 216 -14.34 5.28 4.43
N THR A 217 -14.53 5.26 3.10
CA THR A 217 -15.82 5.17 2.42
C THR A 217 -15.71 4.21 1.25
N GLY A 218 -16.79 3.98 0.52
CA GLY A 218 -16.82 3.13 -0.66
C GLY A 218 -18.20 2.50 -0.84
N GLU A 219 -18.34 1.64 -1.84
CA GLU A 219 -19.62 1.05 -2.25
C GLU A 219 -20.36 0.30 -1.14
N LEU A 220 -19.64 -0.28 -0.17
CA LEU A 220 -20.23 -1.04 0.93
C LEU A 220 -20.41 -0.22 2.23
N PHE A 221 -20.09 1.08 2.23
CA PHE A 221 -20.09 1.88 3.46
C PHE A 221 -21.44 1.84 4.19
N ASP A 222 -22.52 2.19 3.50
CA ASP A 222 -23.86 2.22 4.10
C ASP A 222 -24.36 0.82 4.46
N GLN A 223 -24.08 -0.18 3.63
CA GLN A 223 -24.45 -1.57 3.91
C GLN A 223 -23.80 -2.06 5.21
N VAL A 224 -22.48 -1.89 5.36
CA VAL A 224 -21.75 -2.34 6.56
C VAL A 224 -22.20 -1.54 7.80
N ARG A 225 -22.30 -0.22 7.70
CA ARG A 225 -22.72 0.65 8.80
C ARG A 225 -24.14 0.33 9.30
N GLN A 226 -25.03 -0.06 8.40
CA GLN A 226 -26.43 -0.37 8.74
C GLN A 226 -26.65 -1.84 9.12
N SER A 227 -25.64 -2.70 8.99
CA SER A 227 -25.73 -4.11 9.40
C SER A 227 -25.93 -4.23 10.93
N PRO A 228 -26.50 -5.33 11.43
CA PRO A 228 -26.65 -5.56 12.87
C PRO A 228 -25.34 -5.36 13.65
N ALA A 229 -24.25 -5.95 13.19
CA ALA A 229 -22.93 -5.80 13.79
C ALA A 229 -22.38 -4.36 13.65
N GLY A 230 -22.52 -3.76 12.46
CA GLY A 230 -22.04 -2.39 12.21
C GLY A 230 -22.72 -1.31 13.06
N ARG A 231 -23.92 -1.57 13.58
CA ARG A 231 -24.65 -0.67 14.51
C ARG A 231 -24.25 -0.87 15.98
N HIS A 232 -23.36 -1.82 16.28
CA HIS A 232 -22.95 -2.04 17.66
C HIS A 232 -22.33 -0.77 18.27
N PRO A 233 -22.69 -0.35 19.52
CA PRO A 233 -22.29 0.94 20.11
C PRO A 233 -20.77 1.17 20.17
N ARG A 234 -19.97 0.09 20.22
CA ARG A 234 -18.50 0.15 20.27
C ARG A 234 -17.85 0.06 18.89
N ILE A 235 -18.64 0.11 17.80
CA ILE A 235 -18.15 0.17 16.41
C ILE A 235 -18.46 1.56 15.84
N VAL A 236 -17.41 2.30 15.50
CA VAL A 236 -17.51 3.68 15.03
C VAL A 236 -17.07 3.78 13.57
N HIS A 237 -17.95 4.26 12.70
CA HIS A 237 -17.65 4.52 11.30
C HIS A 237 -17.32 6.01 11.12
N ARG A 238 -16.05 6.34 10.93
CA ARG A 238 -15.54 7.73 10.84
C ARG A 238 -15.68 8.37 9.47
N GLY A 239 -16.04 7.60 8.44
CA GLY A 239 -16.08 8.11 7.07
C GLY A 239 -14.68 8.33 6.47
N PHE A 240 -14.62 9.09 5.37
CA PHE A 240 -13.37 9.43 4.70
C PHE A 240 -12.57 10.46 5.50
N VAL A 241 -11.27 10.23 5.60
CA VAL A 241 -10.29 11.15 6.21
C VAL A 241 -9.20 11.45 5.19
N GLN A 242 -8.80 12.72 5.07
CA GLN A 242 -7.71 13.11 4.17
C GLN A 242 -6.37 12.54 4.65
N ALA A 243 -5.47 12.26 3.72
CA ALA A 243 -4.17 11.65 4.02
C ALA A 243 -3.36 12.47 5.06
N ALA A 244 -3.45 13.80 5.02
CA ALA A 244 -2.77 14.68 5.97
C ALA A 244 -3.26 14.53 7.41
N ASP A 245 -4.52 14.10 7.61
CA ASP A 245 -5.13 13.97 8.93
C ASP A 245 -5.00 12.54 9.52
N ILE A 246 -4.62 11.56 8.69
CA ILE A 246 -4.46 10.15 9.12
C ILE A 246 -3.50 9.99 10.29
N PRO A 247 -2.31 10.66 10.35
CA PRO A 247 -1.43 10.53 11.52
C PRO A 247 -2.12 10.89 12.84
N GLY A 248 -2.95 11.94 12.85
CA GLY A 248 -3.73 12.33 14.04
C GLY A 248 -4.75 11.27 14.45
N VAL A 249 -5.46 10.69 13.48
CA VAL A 249 -6.41 9.60 13.73
C VAL A 249 -5.72 8.34 14.29
N LEU A 250 -4.55 7.99 13.75
CA LEU A 250 -3.78 6.84 14.22
C LEU A 250 -3.16 7.06 15.62
N ALA A 251 -2.90 8.32 15.99
CA ALA A 251 -2.39 8.65 17.32
C ALA A 251 -3.37 8.25 18.44
N GLU A 252 -4.67 8.27 18.14
CA GLU A 252 -5.75 7.88 19.06
C GLU A 252 -5.97 6.37 19.17
N ALA A 253 -5.31 5.56 18.34
CA ALA A 253 -5.52 4.11 18.26
C ALA A 253 -4.49 3.34 19.11
N GLY A 254 -4.90 2.15 19.59
CA GLY A 254 -4.04 1.21 20.30
C GLY A 254 -3.54 0.06 19.44
N ALA A 255 -4.30 -0.38 18.44
CA ALA A 255 -3.90 -1.46 17.55
C ALA A 255 -4.51 -1.33 16.15
N SER A 256 -3.83 -1.83 15.16
CA SER A 256 -4.27 -1.85 13.76
C SER A 256 -4.82 -3.22 13.36
N VAL A 257 -5.93 -3.24 12.61
CA VAL A 257 -6.52 -4.47 12.07
C VAL A 257 -6.75 -4.34 10.56
N LEU A 258 -6.19 -5.25 9.77
CA LEU A 258 -6.46 -5.38 8.33
C LEU A 258 -6.91 -6.80 8.00
N PRO A 259 -8.23 -7.07 7.99
CA PRO A 259 -8.80 -8.41 7.73
C PRO A 259 -9.01 -8.66 6.23
N SER A 260 -8.26 -7.98 5.37
CA SER A 260 -8.46 -8.01 3.92
C SER A 260 -8.50 -9.44 3.38
N LEU A 261 -9.46 -9.70 2.50
CA LEU A 261 -9.58 -10.97 1.75
C LEU A 261 -8.60 -10.99 0.57
N TYR A 262 -8.26 -9.82 0.09
CA TYR A 262 -7.27 -9.58 -0.95
C TYR A 262 -6.62 -8.21 -0.78
N GLU A 263 -5.31 -8.22 -0.57
CA GLU A 263 -4.49 -7.01 -0.43
C GLU A 263 -3.12 -7.27 -1.07
N PRO A 264 -2.89 -6.87 -2.32
CA PRO A 264 -1.62 -7.14 -2.99
C PRO A 264 -0.42 -6.63 -2.22
N TRP A 265 -0.55 -5.46 -1.58
CA TRP A 265 0.46 -4.89 -0.69
C TRP A 265 -0.18 -4.34 0.59
N GLY A 266 -0.79 -3.16 0.52
CA GLY A 266 -1.36 -2.46 1.67
C GLY A 266 -0.36 -1.49 2.29
N VAL A 267 -0.13 -0.35 1.63
CA VAL A 267 0.79 0.72 2.12
C VAL A 267 0.39 1.20 3.52
N VAL A 268 -0.90 1.20 3.83
CA VAL A 268 -1.46 1.53 5.15
C VAL A 268 -0.83 0.72 6.30
N VAL A 269 -0.33 -0.50 6.05
CA VAL A 269 0.39 -1.29 7.07
C VAL A 269 1.66 -0.59 7.51
N GLN A 270 2.40 -0.01 6.57
CA GLN A 270 3.60 0.76 6.88
C GLN A 270 3.28 2.04 7.64
N GLU A 271 2.23 2.77 7.24
CA GLU A 271 1.73 3.97 7.93
C GLU A 271 1.39 3.64 9.39
N HIS A 272 0.61 2.58 9.61
CA HIS A 272 0.24 2.11 10.94
C HIS A 272 1.45 1.63 11.76
N ALA A 273 2.39 0.96 11.11
CA ALA A 273 3.65 0.56 11.74
C ALA A 273 4.49 1.77 12.17
N CYS A 274 4.64 2.80 11.31
CA CYS A 274 5.34 4.04 11.66
C CYS A 274 4.72 4.75 12.88
N MET A 275 3.40 4.62 13.07
CA MET A 275 2.69 5.14 14.25
C MET A 275 2.82 4.26 15.49
N GLY A 276 3.60 3.18 15.40
CA GLY A 276 3.84 2.30 16.55
C GLY A 276 2.58 1.54 16.98
N LEU A 277 1.76 1.07 16.06
CA LEU A 277 0.60 0.24 16.36
C LEU A 277 0.96 -1.25 16.27
N PRO A 278 0.61 -2.08 17.26
CA PRO A 278 0.54 -3.53 17.07
C PRO A 278 -0.34 -3.87 15.87
N LEU A 279 0.08 -4.84 15.05
CA LEU A 279 -0.56 -5.17 13.77
C LEU A 279 -1.31 -6.51 13.85
N LEU A 280 -2.60 -6.51 13.49
CA LEU A 280 -3.36 -7.72 13.22
C LEU A 280 -3.69 -7.77 11.72
N LEU A 281 -3.01 -8.63 10.98
CA LEU A 281 -3.13 -8.71 9.52
C LEU A 281 -3.64 -10.07 9.07
N SER A 282 -4.46 -10.09 8.02
CA SER A 282 -4.72 -11.35 7.32
C SER A 282 -3.49 -11.83 6.55
N ASP A 283 -3.42 -13.11 6.25
CA ASP A 283 -2.36 -13.71 5.42
C ASP A 283 -2.42 -13.29 3.94
N ALA A 284 -3.52 -12.62 3.53
CA ALA A 284 -3.66 -12.01 2.21
C ALA A 284 -2.97 -10.63 2.08
N VAL A 285 -2.54 -10.00 3.19
CA VAL A 285 -1.90 -8.69 3.19
C VAL A 285 -0.41 -8.82 2.84
N GLY A 286 -0.03 -8.33 1.65
CA GLY A 286 1.34 -8.46 1.13
C GLY A 286 2.38 -7.74 1.98
N ALA A 287 2.10 -6.53 2.46
CA ALA A 287 3.01 -5.72 3.27
C ALA A 287 3.39 -6.38 4.61
N GLY A 288 2.60 -7.37 5.05
CA GLY A 288 2.96 -8.20 6.20
C GLY A 288 4.26 -9.00 6.03
N GLU A 289 4.77 -9.17 4.80
CA GLU A 289 6.08 -9.78 4.56
C GLU A 289 7.23 -8.92 5.10
N ARG A 290 7.05 -7.60 5.12
CA ARG A 290 8.09 -6.65 5.49
C ARG A 290 7.86 -6.03 6.86
N PHE A 291 6.61 -5.75 7.23
CA PHE A 291 6.28 -4.94 8.38
C PHE A 291 5.64 -5.71 9.55
N LEU A 292 5.39 -7.02 9.40
CA LEU A 292 4.84 -7.87 10.46
C LEU A 292 5.84 -8.97 10.85
N GLU A 293 6.32 -8.92 12.07
CA GLU A 293 7.16 -9.92 12.73
C GLU A 293 6.40 -10.56 13.90
N VAL A 294 5.83 -11.75 13.66
CA VAL A 294 5.00 -12.45 14.66
C VAL A 294 5.91 -13.16 15.67
N PRO A 295 5.68 -13.05 16.98
CA PRO A 295 4.67 -12.22 17.67
C PRO A 295 5.19 -10.81 18.05
N ALA A 296 6.39 -10.42 17.62
CA ALA A 296 7.14 -9.28 18.15
C ALA A 296 6.42 -7.93 17.97
N ASN A 297 5.64 -7.75 16.90
CA ASN A 297 4.86 -6.53 16.67
C ASN A 297 3.41 -6.78 16.26
N GLY A 298 2.94 -8.02 16.37
CA GLY A 298 1.54 -8.31 16.05
C GLY A 298 1.27 -9.77 15.72
N HIS A 299 0.11 -10.02 15.11
CA HIS A 299 -0.38 -11.36 14.80
C HIS A 299 -0.89 -11.45 13.37
N ARG A 300 -0.96 -12.71 12.88
CA ARG A 300 -1.54 -13.04 11.58
C ARG A 300 -2.75 -13.94 11.76
N HIS A 301 -3.78 -13.76 10.91
CA HIS A 301 -4.94 -14.63 10.82
C HIS A 301 -5.20 -15.04 9.37
N ARG A 302 -5.96 -16.10 9.15
CA ARG A 302 -6.38 -16.53 7.82
C ARG A 302 -7.44 -15.60 7.25
N ALA A 303 -7.26 -15.17 6.00
CA ALA A 303 -8.21 -14.35 5.28
C ALA A 303 -9.57 -15.04 5.17
N GLY A 304 -10.64 -14.33 5.52
CA GLY A 304 -12.01 -14.86 5.48
C GLY A 304 -12.41 -15.79 6.64
N ASP A 305 -11.50 -16.13 7.53
CA ASP A 305 -11.79 -16.97 8.71
C ASP A 305 -12.13 -16.10 9.93
N LYS A 306 -13.44 -15.96 10.22
CA LYS A 306 -13.94 -15.17 11.35
C LYS A 306 -13.38 -15.67 12.69
N ALA A 307 -13.34 -16.98 12.89
CA ALA A 307 -12.88 -17.55 14.17
C ALA A 307 -11.38 -17.28 14.39
N ASP A 308 -10.57 -17.32 13.31
CA ASP A 308 -9.15 -17.01 13.40
C ASP A 308 -8.91 -15.51 13.60
N LEU A 309 -9.72 -14.63 12.98
CA LEU A 309 -9.72 -13.19 13.24
C LEU A 309 -10.07 -12.89 14.71
N GLN A 310 -11.10 -13.55 15.27
CA GLN A 310 -11.46 -13.42 16.69
C GLN A 310 -10.33 -13.84 17.63
N ARG A 311 -9.63 -14.94 17.32
CA ARG A 311 -8.43 -15.34 18.08
C ARG A 311 -7.33 -14.27 18.02
N GLY A 312 -7.14 -13.65 16.86
CA GLY A 312 -6.18 -12.55 16.69
C GLY A 312 -6.56 -11.31 17.50
N LEU A 313 -7.84 -10.91 17.48
CA LEU A 313 -8.37 -9.80 18.29
C LEU A 313 -8.17 -10.05 19.77
N LEU A 314 -8.50 -11.25 20.25
CA LEU A 314 -8.35 -11.63 21.65
C LEU A 314 -6.90 -11.60 22.13
N ARG A 315 -5.94 -12.03 21.32
CA ARG A 315 -4.50 -11.93 21.67
C ARG A 315 -4.06 -10.49 21.94
N ILE A 316 -4.65 -9.51 21.24
CA ILE A 316 -4.37 -8.10 21.47
C ILE A 316 -5.16 -7.60 22.68
N ILE A 317 -6.43 -7.95 22.83
CA ILE A 317 -7.29 -7.55 23.94
C ILE A 317 -6.74 -8.05 25.28
N GLU A 318 -6.23 -9.26 25.33
CA GLU A 318 -5.70 -9.94 26.51
C GLU A 318 -4.24 -9.55 26.83
N ALA A 319 -3.55 -8.86 25.92
CA ALA A 319 -2.19 -8.39 26.15
C ALA A 319 -2.17 -7.22 27.16
N SER A 320 -1.11 -7.13 27.96
CA SER A 320 -0.91 -5.97 28.82
C SER A 320 -0.55 -4.72 28.01
N ASP A 321 -0.91 -3.53 28.53
CA ASP A 321 -0.51 -2.26 27.90
C ASP A 321 0.99 -2.14 27.68
N ALA A 322 1.79 -2.70 28.61
CA ALA A 322 3.25 -2.74 28.47
C ALA A 322 3.71 -3.64 27.31
N ASP A 323 3.03 -4.76 27.06
CA ASP A 323 3.30 -5.62 25.91
C ASP A 323 2.90 -4.94 24.59
N LEU A 324 1.74 -4.30 24.57
CA LEU A 324 1.26 -3.56 23.42
C LEU A 324 2.18 -2.38 23.07
N LEU A 325 2.73 -1.68 24.07
CA LEU A 325 3.75 -0.64 23.85
C LEU A 325 5.03 -1.22 23.24
N ARG A 326 5.51 -2.38 23.74
CA ARG A 326 6.68 -3.04 23.15
C ARG A 326 6.45 -3.49 21.72
N MET A 327 5.27 -4.06 21.43
CA MET A 327 4.87 -4.39 20.06
C MET A 327 4.83 -3.14 19.17
N GLY A 328 4.30 -2.03 19.70
CA GLY A 328 4.28 -0.75 19.00
C GLY A 328 5.68 -0.20 18.71
N ASP A 329 6.61 -0.25 19.66
CA ASP A 329 7.99 0.16 19.48
C ASP A 329 8.66 -0.66 18.35
N ARG A 330 8.41 -1.99 18.29
CA ARG A 330 8.91 -2.85 17.21
C ARG A 330 8.25 -2.50 15.87
N SER A 331 6.94 -2.22 15.85
CA SER A 331 6.25 -1.76 14.64
C SER A 331 6.89 -0.47 14.09
N ALA A 332 7.15 0.52 14.94
CA ALA A 332 7.75 1.79 14.53
C ALA A 332 9.14 1.59 13.88
N GLN A 333 9.96 0.71 14.44
CA GLN A 333 11.27 0.35 13.86
C GLN A 333 11.12 -0.27 12.46
N LEU A 334 10.16 -1.20 12.29
CA LEU A 334 9.91 -1.84 11.00
C LEU A 334 9.31 -0.86 10.00
N GLY A 335 8.33 -0.03 10.41
CA GLY A 335 7.72 0.98 9.55
C GLY A 335 8.73 1.98 8.99
N ALA A 336 9.68 2.42 9.81
CA ALA A 336 10.75 3.34 9.41
C ALA A 336 11.89 2.68 8.60
N SER A 337 11.86 1.36 8.39
CA SER A 337 12.94 0.63 7.70
C SER A 337 12.96 0.77 6.19
N TRP A 338 11.98 1.46 5.61
CA TRP A 338 11.88 1.71 4.17
C TRP A 338 11.19 3.04 3.92
N THR A 339 11.96 4.02 3.53
CA THR A 339 11.53 5.40 3.36
C THR A 339 11.42 5.79 1.88
N PRO A 340 10.79 6.92 1.53
CA PRO A 340 10.89 7.51 0.20
C PRO A 340 12.34 7.75 -0.24
N ASP A 341 13.26 8.10 0.68
CA ASP A 341 14.68 8.27 0.36
C ASP A 341 15.37 6.95 0.00
N ASP A 342 15.04 5.84 0.69
CA ASP A 342 15.55 4.50 0.36
C ASP A 342 15.04 4.06 -1.01
N TRP A 343 13.76 4.36 -1.31
CA TRP A 343 13.14 4.12 -2.62
C TRP A 343 13.88 4.90 -3.72
N ALA A 344 14.12 6.20 -3.50
CA ALA A 344 14.83 7.06 -4.44
C ALA A 344 16.27 6.59 -4.67
N ALA A 345 16.97 6.20 -3.59
CA ALA A 345 18.33 5.66 -3.68
C ALA A 345 18.37 4.34 -4.47
N LEU A 346 17.35 3.47 -4.33
CA LEU A 346 17.23 2.26 -5.14
C LEU A 346 16.99 2.60 -6.61
N ALA A 347 16.08 3.53 -6.91
CA ALA A 347 15.80 3.97 -8.28
C ALA A 347 17.06 4.55 -8.95
N GLU A 348 17.77 5.43 -8.26
CA GLU A 348 19.00 6.06 -8.76
C GLU A 348 20.06 5.01 -9.14
N ARG A 349 20.45 4.15 -8.20
CA ARG A 349 21.54 3.19 -8.41
C ARG A 349 21.24 2.09 -9.41
N THR A 350 19.95 1.78 -9.66
CA THR A 350 19.55 0.62 -10.48
C THR A 350 18.90 0.99 -11.80
N LEU A 351 18.14 2.08 -11.85
CA LEU A 351 17.36 2.45 -13.03
C LEU A 351 17.92 3.68 -13.76
N LEU A 352 18.45 4.67 -13.03
CA LEU A 352 19.01 5.91 -13.57
C LEU A 352 20.52 5.83 -13.85
N LYS A 353 21.10 4.66 -14.06
CA LYS A 353 22.55 4.53 -14.30
C LYS A 353 23.10 5.70 -15.12
N ARG A 354 23.76 6.61 -14.45
CA ARG A 354 24.60 7.65 -15.06
C ARG A 354 26.00 7.10 -15.29
#